data_f1f6e2cefec96dc395f7ea8156017e3b
#
_entry.id   f1f6e2cefec96dc395f7ea8156017e3b
#
_cell.length_a   1.000
_cell.length_b   1.000
_cell.length_c   1.000
_cell.angle_alpha   90.00
_cell.angle_beta   90.00
_cell.angle_gamma   90.00
#
_symmetry.space_group_name_H-M   'P 1'
#
loop_
_entity.id
_entity.type
_entity.pdbx_description
1 polymer ?
#
loop_
_entity_poly.entity_id
_entity_poly.type
_entity_poly.pdbx_seq_one_letter_code
_entity_poly.pdbx_strand_id
1 'polypeptide(L)'
;ASQVKELREKTGAGMMDCKKALTECDGDMAKAVDWLREKGISKAAKKEGRIAAEGLTRVATKGNTGILFEVNSETDFVAKNEQFLHLLDVIQNAILDTKAADVDAVLTTSTPEGTIADLITNATATIGEKITFRRVSVVEKADDEFFGSYMHMGGKISALVVLSGKEDAT
;
A
#
# COMPACT_ATOMS: atom_id res chain seq x y z
N ALA A 1 -10.10 28.87 1.76
CA ALA A 1 -9.93 27.90 2.88
C ALA A 1 -10.65 26.57 2.58
N SER A 2 -11.86 26.55 2.02
CA SER A 2 -12.61 25.32 1.69
C SER A 2 -11.91 24.45 0.64
N GLN A 3 -11.41 25.04 -0.44
CA GLN A 3 -10.71 24.34 -1.52
C GLN A 3 -9.43 23.67 -1.04
N VAL A 4 -8.69 24.27 -0.10
CA VAL A 4 -7.48 23.66 0.48
C VAL A 4 -7.84 22.39 1.27
N LYS A 5 -8.93 22.46 2.04
CA LYS A 5 -9.43 21.30 2.79
C LYS A 5 -9.85 20.16 1.85
N GLU A 6 -10.65 20.49 0.83
CA GLU A 6 -11.12 19.54 -0.17
C GLU A 6 -9.95 18.86 -0.92
N LEU A 7 -8.96 19.65 -1.36
CA LEU A 7 -7.78 19.16 -2.05
C LEU A 7 -6.94 18.22 -1.14
N ARG A 8 -6.84 18.56 0.14
CA ARG A 8 -6.17 17.73 1.12
C ARG A 8 -6.89 16.39 1.35
N GLU A 9 -8.22 16.42 1.46
CA GLU A 9 -9.03 15.21 1.60
C GLU A 9 -8.90 14.28 0.38
N LYS A 10 -8.82 14.85 -0.82
CA LYS A 10 -8.65 14.09 -2.08
C LYS A 10 -7.24 13.51 -2.27
N THR A 11 -6.21 14.19 -1.81
CA THR A 11 -4.82 13.86 -2.17
C THR A 11 -3.97 13.36 -1.00
N GLY A 12 -4.42 13.56 0.24
CA GLY A 12 -3.61 13.30 1.43
C GLY A 12 -2.40 14.24 1.59
N ALA A 13 -2.21 15.20 0.68
CA ALA A 13 -1.07 16.10 0.71
C ALA A 13 -1.13 17.09 1.90
N GLY A 14 0.03 17.60 2.31
CA GLY A 14 0.13 18.58 3.37
C GLY A 14 -0.60 19.90 3.03
N MET A 15 -1.14 20.58 4.06
CA MET A 15 -1.92 21.83 3.88
C MET A 15 -1.16 22.89 3.08
N MET A 16 0.13 23.05 3.32
CA MET A 16 0.96 24.05 2.62
C MET A 16 1.18 23.69 1.15
N ASP A 17 1.34 22.40 0.85
CA ASP A 17 1.46 21.92 -0.53
C ASP A 17 0.13 22.12 -1.29
N CYS A 18 -1.01 21.82 -0.66
CA CYS A 18 -2.33 22.06 -1.23
C CYS A 18 -2.58 23.55 -1.51
N LYS A 19 -2.20 24.43 -0.55
CA LYS A 19 -2.31 25.88 -0.75
C LYS A 19 -1.44 26.34 -1.93
N LYS A 20 -0.20 25.85 -2.00
CA LYS A 20 0.72 26.18 -3.09
C LYS A 20 0.18 25.69 -4.44
N ALA A 21 -0.28 24.45 -4.52
CA ALA A 21 -0.86 23.88 -5.73
C ALA A 21 -2.02 24.72 -6.26
N LEU A 22 -2.96 25.10 -5.39
CA LEU A 22 -4.08 25.96 -5.77
C LEU A 22 -3.64 27.35 -6.23
N THR A 23 -2.60 27.92 -5.62
CA THR A 23 -2.05 29.20 -6.05
C THR A 23 -1.41 29.09 -7.44
N GLU A 24 -0.59 28.07 -7.69
CA GLU A 24 0.09 27.84 -8.96
C GLU A 24 -0.88 27.46 -10.11
N CYS A 25 -2.06 26.95 -9.75
CA CYS A 25 -3.10 26.54 -10.70
C CYS A 25 -4.30 27.48 -10.73
N ASP A 26 -4.19 28.72 -10.24
CA ASP A 26 -5.25 29.74 -10.24
C ASP A 26 -6.58 29.24 -9.65
N GLY A 27 -6.52 28.36 -8.64
CA GLY A 27 -7.68 27.76 -7.98
C GLY A 27 -8.32 26.59 -8.73
N ASP A 28 -7.78 26.16 -9.86
CA ASP A 28 -8.25 25.00 -10.61
C ASP A 28 -7.93 23.72 -9.84
N MET A 29 -8.97 23.04 -9.36
CA MET A 29 -8.87 21.86 -8.51
C MET A 29 -8.24 20.67 -9.26
N ALA A 30 -8.60 20.45 -10.51
CA ALA A 30 -8.09 19.32 -11.31
C ALA A 30 -6.60 19.50 -11.60
N LYS A 31 -6.20 20.69 -12.05
CA LYS A 31 -4.79 21.02 -12.26
C LYS A 31 -3.96 20.96 -10.97
N ALA A 32 -4.55 21.36 -9.85
CA ALA A 32 -3.89 21.29 -8.55
C ALA A 32 -3.64 19.83 -8.10
N VAL A 33 -4.56 18.91 -8.39
CA VAL A 33 -4.35 17.46 -8.16
C VAL A 33 -3.17 16.94 -9.00
N ASP A 34 -3.15 17.25 -10.30
CA ASP A 34 -2.06 16.85 -11.20
C ASP A 34 -0.72 17.44 -10.76
N TRP A 35 -0.71 18.71 -10.41
CA TRP A 35 0.48 19.40 -9.89
C TRP A 35 1.03 18.73 -8.62
N LEU A 36 0.13 18.34 -7.69
CA LEU A 36 0.53 17.61 -6.46
C LEU A 36 1.06 16.22 -6.78
N ARG A 37 0.47 15.53 -7.76
CA ARG A 37 0.94 14.22 -8.22
C ARG A 37 2.36 14.31 -8.78
N GLU A 38 2.63 15.25 -9.69
CA GLU A 38 3.96 15.46 -10.27
C GLU A 38 4.99 15.83 -9.19
N LYS A 39 4.61 16.69 -8.26
CA LYS A 39 5.46 17.05 -7.13
C LYS A 39 5.71 15.87 -6.19
N GLY A 40 4.71 15.01 -6.00
CA GLY A 40 4.83 13.76 -5.24
C GLY A 40 5.85 12.81 -5.88
N ILE A 41 5.82 12.63 -7.19
CA ILE A 41 6.82 11.85 -7.94
C ILE A 41 8.23 12.40 -7.70
N SER A 42 8.42 13.70 -7.79
CA SER A 42 9.71 14.34 -7.53
C SER A 42 10.19 14.18 -6.08
N LYS A 43 9.28 14.27 -5.11
CA LYS A 43 9.60 14.03 -3.69
C LYS A 43 9.97 12.57 -3.42
N ALA A 44 9.25 11.62 -4.02
CA ALA A 44 9.52 10.20 -3.89
C ALA A 44 10.86 9.82 -4.51
N ALA A 45 11.16 10.33 -5.71
CA ALA A 45 12.44 10.09 -6.39
C ALA A 45 13.66 10.51 -5.55
N LYS A 46 13.55 11.61 -4.80
CA LYS A 46 14.63 12.06 -3.89
C LYS A 46 14.90 11.10 -2.72
N LYS A 47 14.00 10.17 -2.47
CA LYS A 47 14.11 9.17 -1.39
C LYS A 47 14.51 7.78 -1.90
N GLU A 48 14.64 7.61 -3.20
CA GLU A 48 14.89 6.28 -3.83
C GLU A 48 16.15 5.59 -3.26
N GLY A 49 17.21 6.34 -3.01
CA GLY A 49 18.45 5.82 -2.43
C GLY A 49 18.42 5.52 -0.93
N ARG A 50 17.31 5.79 -0.23
CA ARG A 50 17.22 5.56 1.22
C ARG A 50 16.98 4.09 1.54
N ILE A 51 17.40 3.66 2.73
CA ILE A 51 17.19 2.30 3.23
C ILE A 51 15.81 2.24 3.89
N ALA A 52 14.95 1.33 3.42
CA ALA A 52 13.66 1.01 4.00
C ALA A 52 13.71 -0.45 4.49
N ALA A 53 14.06 -0.66 5.75
CA ALA A 53 14.26 -1.98 6.37
C ALA A 53 13.20 -2.31 7.43
N GLU A 54 12.38 -1.34 7.80
CA GLU A 54 11.22 -1.49 8.66
C GLU A 54 9.94 -1.71 7.84
N GLY A 55 8.79 -1.74 8.45
CA GLY A 55 7.50 -1.90 7.80
C GLY A 55 6.70 -3.08 8.35
N LEU A 56 5.80 -3.59 7.53
CA LEU A 56 4.88 -4.67 7.91
C LEU A 56 4.76 -5.74 6.81
N THR A 57 4.45 -6.94 7.26
CA THR A 57 3.93 -8.03 6.43
C THR A 57 2.41 -8.13 6.59
N ARG A 58 1.75 -8.74 5.62
CA ARG A 58 0.34 -9.11 5.69
C ARG A 58 0.14 -10.53 5.20
N VAL A 59 -0.80 -11.22 5.83
CA VAL A 59 -1.32 -12.51 5.41
C VAL A 59 -2.84 -12.39 5.30
N ALA A 60 -3.42 -12.89 4.22
CA ALA A 60 -4.85 -12.92 4.03
C ALA A 60 -5.26 -14.10 3.14
N THR A 61 -6.50 -14.53 3.27
CA THR A 61 -7.07 -15.62 2.49
C THR A 61 -8.45 -15.24 1.95
N LYS A 62 -8.78 -15.72 0.76
CA LYS A 62 -10.09 -15.58 0.13
C LYS A 62 -10.38 -16.82 -0.71
N GLY A 63 -11.34 -17.64 -0.28
CA GLY A 63 -11.61 -18.93 -0.92
C GLY A 63 -10.37 -19.84 -0.87
N ASN A 64 -9.93 -20.30 -2.02
CA ASN A 64 -8.74 -21.17 -2.15
C ASN A 64 -7.43 -20.40 -2.36
N THR A 65 -7.47 -19.08 -2.32
CA THR A 65 -6.31 -18.23 -2.50
C THR A 65 -5.81 -17.69 -1.15
N GLY A 66 -4.54 -17.90 -0.86
CA GLY A 66 -3.83 -17.29 0.26
C GLY A 66 -2.71 -16.39 -0.23
N ILE A 67 -2.48 -15.29 0.45
CA ILE A 67 -1.45 -14.32 0.08
C ILE A 67 -0.60 -13.94 1.29
N LEU A 68 0.67 -13.68 1.01
CA LEU A 68 1.63 -13.04 1.89
C LEU A 68 2.31 -11.92 1.12
N PHE A 69 2.49 -10.76 1.73
CA PHE A 69 3.29 -9.69 1.14
C PHE A 69 3.97 -8.84 2.21
N GLU A 70 4.96 -8.07 1.79
CA GLU A 70 5.74 -7.18 2.63
C GLU A 70 5.87 -5.82 1.99
N VAL A 71 5.57 -4.78 2.79
CA VAL A 71 5.78 -3.37 2.45
C VAL A 71 6.71 -2.76 3.47
N ASN A 72 7.82 -2.18 3.00
CA ASN A 72 8.82 -1.58 3.86
C ASN A 72 8.67 -0.07 3.98
N SER A 73 9.14 0.44 5.10
CA SER A 73 9.31 1.86 5.44
C SER A 73 10.68 2.09 6.06
N GLU A 74 11.07 3.36 6.27
CA GLU A 74 12.35 3.68 6.89
C GLU A 74 12.34 3.44 8.40
N THR A 75 11.22 3.76 9.08
CA THR A 75 11.07 3.62 10.53
C THR A 75 9.85 2.78 10.92
N ASP A 76 9.86 2.25 12.13
CA ASP A 76 8.76 1.49 12.72
C ASP A 76 7.56 2.38 13.13
N PHE A 77 7.74 3.69 13.23
CA PHE A 77 6.63 4.63 13.47
C PHE A 77 5.59 4.59 12.36
N VAL A 78 6.03 4.42 11.11
CA VAL A 78 5.13 4.33 9.94
C VAL A 78 4.21 3.11 10.01
N ALA A 79 4.62 2.04 10.68
CA ALA A 79 3.78 0.85 10.88
C ALA A 79 2.45 1.12 11.62
N LYS A 80 2.33 2.26 12.30
CA LYS A 80 1.11 2.72 13.00
C LYS A 80 0.41 3.87 12.28
N ASN A 81 0.94 4.32 11.16
CA ASN A 81 0.38 5.42 10.39
C ASN A 81 -0.87 4.94 9.63
N GLU A 82 -1.98 5.66 9.77
CA GLU A 82 -3.27 5.30 9.15
C GLU A 82 -3.18 5.23 7.62
N GLN A 83 -2.45 6.14 6.99
CA GLN A 83 -2.27 6.14 5.54
C GLN A 83 -1.46 4.93 5.07
N PHE A 84 -0.45 4.52 5.83
CA PHE A 84 0.32 3.31 5.56
C PHE A 84 -0.53 2.05 5.70
N LEU A 85 -1.33 1.96 6.76
CA LEU A 85 -2.23 0.82 6.98
C LEU A 85 -3.31 0.74 5.91
N HIS A 86 -3.89 1.87 5.49
CA HIS A 86 -4.83 1.92 4.37
C HIS A 86 -4.19 1.43 3.06
N LEU A 87 -2.96 1.86 2.77
CA LEU A 87 -2.21 1.36 1.60
C LEU A 87 -2.07 -0.17 1.64
N LEU A 88 -1.75 -0.76 2.80
CA LEU A 88 -1.68 -2.21 2.95
C LEU A 88 -3.03 -2.90 2.69
N ASP A 89 -4.14 -2.30 3.14
CA ASP A 89 -5.48 -2.84 2.89
C ASP A 89 -5.85 -2.81 1.41
N VAL A 90 -5.54 -1.73 0.70
CA VAL A 90 -5.75 -1.60 -0.75
C VAL A 90 -4.91 -2.62 -1.51
N ILE A 91 -3.63 -2.77 -1.17
CA ILE A 91 -2.74 -3.78 -1.78
C ILE A 91 -3.27 -5.19 -1.53
N GLN A 92 -3.65 -5.51 -0.31
CA GLN A 92 -4.22 -6.82 0.05
C GLN A 92 -5.42 -7.19 -0.81
N ASN A 93 -6.39 -6.28 -0.93
CA ASN A 93 -7.58 -6.52 -1.73
C ASN A 93 -7.24 -6.66 -3.22
N ALA A 94 -6.34 -5.83 -3.74
CA ALA A 94 -5.90 -5.90 -5.12
C ALA A 94 -5.24 -7.24 -5.45
N ILE A 95 -4.36 -7.76 -4.57
CA ILE A 95 -3.71 -9.06 -4.79
C ILE A 95 -4.71 -10.20 -4.67
N LEU A 96 -5.63 -10.18 -3.70
CA LEU A 96 -6.67 -11.20 -3.57
C LEU A 96 -7.60 -11.27 -4.79
N ASP A 97 -7.91 -10.12 -5.40
CA ASP A 97 -8.80 -10.06 -6.55
C ASP A 97 -8.10 -10.44 -7.86
N THR A 98 -6.85 -10.06 -8.05
CA THR A 98 -6.09 -10.27 -9.30
C THR A 98 -5.19 -11.48 -9.27
N LYS A 99 -4.84 -11.98 -8.08
CA LYS A 99 -3.83 -13.04 -7.87
C LYS A 99 -2.46 -12.69 -8.44
N ALA A 100 -2.11 -11.40 -8.49
CA ALA A 100 -0.80 -10.94 -8.93
C ALA A 100 0.30 -11.54 -8.05
N ALA A 101 1.18 -12.34 -8.64
CA ALA A 101 2.10 -13.23 -7.94
C ALA A 101 3.57 -12.75 -7.93
N ASP A 102 3.86 -11.65 -8.58
CA ASP A 102 5.17 -10.99 -8.58
C ASP A 102 5.06 -9.49 -8.33
N VAL A 103 6.18 -8.88 -7.98
CA VAL A 103 6.23 -7.46 -7.61
C VAL A 103 5.75 -6.55 -8.73
N ASP A 104 6.18 -6.80 -9.97
CA ASP A 104 5.83 -5.95 -11.11
C ASP A 104 4.34 -6.05 -11.43
N ALA A 105 3.76 -7.24 -11.39
CA ALA A 105 2.33 -7.46 -11.57
C ALA A 105 1.50 -6.74 -10.49
N VAL A 106 1.94 -6.76 -9.23
CA VAL A 106 1.28 -6.02 -8.15
C VAL A 106 1.37 -4.52 -8.39
N LEU A 107 2.56 -3.99 -8.68
CA LEU A 107 2.78 -2.56 -8.87
C LEU A 107 1.95 -1.97 -10.01
N THR A 108 1.73 -2.73 -11.07
CA THR A 108 0.92 -2.33 -12.24
C THR A 108 -0.57 -2.57 -12.08
N THR A 109 -1.01 -3.22 -11.01
CA THR A 109 -2.43 -3.47 -10.74
C THR A 109 -3.16 -2.15 -10.51
N SER A 110 -4.27 -1.95 -11.25
CA SER A 110 -5.15 -0.78 -11.11
C SER A 110 -6.14 -0.98 -9.97
N THR A 111 -6.36 0.08 -9.21
CA THR A 111 -7.38 0.18 -8.17
C THR A 111 -8.26 1.40 -8.42
N PRO A 112 -9.38 1.58 -7.71
CA PRO A 112 -10.17 2.81 -7.80
C PRO A 112 -9.40 4.08 -7.45
N GLU A 113 -8.29 3.96 -6.71
CA GLU A 113 -7.46 5.07 -6.24
C GLU A 113 -6.23 5.33 -7.13
N GLY A 114 -5.98 4.47 -8.13
CA GLY A 114 -4.82 4.51 -9.03
C GLY A 114 -4.08 3.17 -9.08
N THR A 115 -2.94 3.10 -9.76
CA THR A 115 -2.10 1.90 -9.71
C THR A 115 -1.43 1.77 -8.35
N ILE A 116 -1.09 0.55 -7.94
CA ILE A 116 -0.35 0.33 -6.67
C ILE A 116 0.97 1.12 -6.66
N ALA A 117 1.67 1.21 -7.80
CA ALA A 117 2.87 2.03 -7.92
C ALA A 117 2.59 3.52 -7.63
N ASP A 118 1.50 4.07 -8.16
CA ASP A 118 1.09 5.46 -7.90
C ASP A 118 0.76 5.69 -6.42
N LEU A 119 0.07 4.74 -5.79
CA LEU A 119 -0.28 4.82 -4.36
C LEU A 119 0.97 4.78 -3.47
N ILE A 120 1.96 3.95 -3.80
CA ILE A 120 3.24 3.89 -3.09
C ILE A 120 4.02 5.20 -3.25
N THR A 121 4.07 5.75 -4.46
CA THR A 121 4.68 7.05 -4.73
C THR A 121 4.03 8.16 -3.92
N ASN A 122 2.69 8.20 -3.89
CA ASN A 122 1.93 9.17 -3.12
C ASN A 122 2.17 9.01 -1.61
N ALA A 123 2.16 7.78 -1.10
CA ALA A 123 2.45 7.49 0.30
C ALA A 123 3.88 7.93 0.70
N THR A 124 4.88 7.66 -0.15
CA THR A 124 6.25 8.12 0.04
C THR A 124 6.34 9.65 0.13
N ALA A 125 5.60 10.35 -0.73
CA ALA A 125 5.59 11.82 -0.74
C ALA A 125 4.89 12.43 0.46
N THR A 126 3.76 11.83 0.91
CA THR A 126 2.89 12.38 1.96
C THR A 126 3.35 11.96 3.36
N ILE A 127 3.75 10.72 3.57
CA ILE A 127 4.32 10.23 4.83
C ILE A 127 5.72 10.79 5.04
N GLY A 128 6.48 11.00 3.96
CA GLY A 128 7.82 11.59 4.02
C GLY A 128 8.95 10.57 4.19
N GLU A 129 8.65 9.28 4.16
CA GLU A 129 9.60 8.17 4.19
C GLU A 129 9.54 7.35 2.90
N LYS A 130 10.64 6.69 2.54
CA LYS A 130 10.65 5.72 1.44
C LYS A 130 9.73 4.55 1.80
N ILE A 131 8.74 4.30 0.95
CA ILE A 131 7.86 3.13 1.02
C ILE A 131 8.18 2.24 -0.18
N THR A 132 8.33 0.94 0.07
CA THR A 132 8.70 -0.04 -0.97
C THR A 132 7.84 -1.28 -0.85
N PHE A 133 7.20 -1.69 -1.93
CA PHE A 133 6.62 -3.03 -2.05
C PHE A 133 7.73 -4.02 -2.32
N ARG A 134 8.06 -4.86 -1.34
CA ARG A 134 9.27 -5.68 -1.38
C ARG A 134 9.06 -7.03 -2.05
N ARG A 135 8.03 -7.75 -1.64
CA ARG A 135 7.79 -9.13 -2.08
C ARG A 135 6.34 -9.55 -1.86
N VAL A 136 5.94 -10.57 -2.60
CA VAL A 136 4.62 -11.20 -2.54
C VAL A 136 4.74 -12.70 -2.76
N SER A 137 3.84 -13.46 -2.13
CA SER A 137 3.60 -14.86 -2.45
C SER A 137 2.10 -15.08 -2.54
N VAL A 138 1.65 -15.76 -3.58
CA VAL A 138 0.27 -16.17 -3.80
C VAL A 138 0.24 -17.69 -3.80
N VAL A 139 -0.60 -18.29 -2.94
CA VAL A 139 -0.71 -19.73 -2.76
C VAL A 139 -2.15 -20.15 -3.04
N GLU A 140 -2.33 -21.08 -3.95
CA GLU A 140 -3.61 -21.73 -4.19
C GLU A 140 -3.65 -23.09 -3.47
N LYS A 141 -4.73 -23.35 -2.74
CA LYS A 141 -4.98 -24.64 -2.11
C LYS A 141 -6.06 -25.42 -2.88
N ALA A 142 -6.06 -26.74 -2.73
CA ALA A 142 -7.17 -27.58 -3.18
C ALA A 142 -8.40 -27.41 -2.26
N ASP A 143 -9.57 -27.89 -2.73
CA ASP A 143 -10.82 -27.76 -1.97
C ASP A 143 -10.85 -28.57 -0.68
N ASP A 144 -10.06 -29.66 -0.62
CA ASP A 144 -9.88 -30.54 0.54
C ASP A 144 -8.69 -30.16 1.43
N GLU A 145 -8.08 -29.03 1.17
CA GLU A 145 -7.00 -28.44 1.97
C GLU A 145 -7.49 -27.22 2.76
N PHE A 146 -6.77 -26.86 3.79
CA PHE A 146 -7.07 -25.79 4.70
C PHE A 146 -5.91 -24.81 4.85
N PHE A 147 -6.20 -23.51 4.96
CA PHE A 147 -5.21 -22.53 5.35
C PHE A 147 -5.13 -22.40 6.86
N GLY A 148 -3.90 -22.37 7.38
CA GLY A 148 -3.56 -21.82 8.67
C GLY A 148 -2.81 -20.51 8.47
N SER A 149 -3.17 -19.47 9.19
CA SER A 149 -2.51 -18.17 9.10
C SER A 149 -2.25 -17.59 10.48
N TYR A 150 -1.13 -16.87 10.61
CA TYR A 150 -0.76 -16.19 11.83
C TYR A 150 -0.08 -14.86 11.53
N MET A 151 -0.47 -13.83 12.25
CA MET A 151 0.12 -12.51 12.15
C MET A 151 0.57 -12.05 13.54
N HIS A 152 1.87 -11.88 13.74
CA HIS A 152 2.48 -11.50 15.01
C HIS A 152 2.79 -10.01 15.07
N MET A 153 2.55 -9.39 16.22
CA MET A 153 2.83 -7.98 16.49
C MET A 153 2.31 -7.03 15.38
N GLY A 154 1.06 -7.25 14.94
CA GLY A 154 0.41 -6.41 13.94
C GLY A 154 1.02 -6.47 12.54
N GLY A 155 1.75 -7.55 12.22
CA GLY A 155 2.37 -7.76 10.92
C GLY A 155 3.90 -7.66 10.90
N LYS A 156 4.56 -7.64 12.04
CA LYS A 156 6.04 -7.77 12.06
C LYS A 156 6.49 -9.12 11.53
N ILE A 157 5.70 -10.16 11.79
CA ILE A 157 5.88 -11.50 11.23
C ILE A 157 4.50 -12.01 10.79
N SER A 158 4.43 -12.60 9.61
CA SER A 158 3.24 -13.29 9.13
C SER A 158 3.62 -14.67 8.60
N ALA A 159 2.74 -15.63 8.81
CA ALA A 159 2.90 -17.00 8.33
C ALA A 159 1.61 -17.49 7.68
N LEU A 160 1.76 -18.28 6.64
CA LEU A 160 0.67 -18.97 5.95
C LEU A 160 1.09 -20.42 5.75
N VAL A 161 0.23 -21.34 6.11
CA VAL A 161 0.43 -22.78 5.88
C VAL A 161 -0.78 -23.37 5.15
N VAL A 162 -0.53 -24.38 4.34
CA VAL A 162 -1.56 -25.21 3.72
C VAL A 162 -1.53 -26.57 4.39
N LEU A 163 -2.66 -27.03 4.90
CA LEU A 163 -2.84 -28.28 5.60
C LEU A 163 -3.76 -29.20 4.79
N SER A 164 -3.40 -30.46 4.70
CA SER A 164 -4.26 -31.52 4.17
C SER A 164 -4.74 -32.41 5.32
N GLY A 165 -6.01 -32.81 5.31
CA GLY A 165 -6.56 -33.65 6.37
C GLY A 165 -8.02 -33.34 6.68
N LYS A 166 -8.47 -33.77 7.86
CA LYS A 166 -9.83 -33.43 8.34
C LYS A 166 -9.78 -32.13 9.14
N GLU A 167 -10.84 -31.33 9.00
CA GLU A 167 -10.97 -30.01 9.66
C GLU A 167 -10.87 -30.10 11.19
N ASP A 168 -11.19 -31.23 11.78
CA ASP A 168 -11.15 -31.48 13.23
C ASP A 168 -9.72 -31.74 13.78
N ALA A 169 -8.68 -31.58 12.97
CA ALA A 169 -7.28 -31.83 13.36
C ALA A 169 -6.55 -30.57 13.88
N THR A 170 -7.26 -29.48 14.14
CA THR A 170 -6.71 -28.20 14.66
C THR A 170 -6.98 -28.01 16.12
#